data_896dadb82b5f12ca45cef19f89143884
#
_entry.id   896dadb82b5f12ca45cef19f89143884
#
_cell.length_a   1.000
_cell.length_b   1.000
_cell.length_c   1.000
_cell.angle_alpha   90.00
_cell.angle_beta   90.00
_cell.angle_gamma   90.00
#
_symmetry.space_group_name_H-M   'P 1'
#
loop_
_entity.id
_entity.type
_entity.pdbx_description
1 polymer ?
#
loop_
_entity_poly.entity_id
_entity_poly.type
_entity_poly.pdbx_seq_one_letter_code
_entity_poly.pdbx_strand_id
1 'polypeptide(L)'
;MSLLILVRHGQSVWNLENRFTGWVDVDITQKGEEEAKKAGNLLLKEKLNIDYYFASFQLRAKRTLSIIKEILNDNKEIQEFWELNERHYGALTGLNKDEMKAKLGEQKVHEFRRSWNLRPDKLDQNNSHHPRNLDIYKNIPKDLIPDTESLEDTYNRVIKIYDKHIRQLVKKNNVLISAHGNSIRALCKFLFKLDENQISKLEIPTGNPLYIRFDNNEDISECRYLDNERAKDLVVF
;
A
#
# COMPACT_ATOMS: atom_id res chain seq x y z
N MET A 1 21.28 -13.77 -2.84
CA MET A 1 20.29 -12.91 -3.52
C MET A 1 18.97 -13.05 -2.80
N SER A 2 18.26 -11.98 -2.58
CA SER A 2 16.97 -11.93 -1.86
C SER A 2 15.94 -11.12 -2.65
N LEU A 3 14.68 -11.20 -2.22
CA LEU A 3 13.58 -10.65 -3.00
C LEU A 3 12.58 -9.93 -2.09
N LEU A 4 12.16 -8.74 -2.48
CA LEU A 4 11.02 -8.04 -1.93
C LEU A 4 9.93 -7.90 -2.99
N ILE A 5 8.75 -8.38 -2.68
CA ILE A 5 7.58 -8.26 -3.54
C ILE A 5 6.58 -7.33 -2.86
N LEU A 6 6.19 -6.27 -3.55
CA LEU A 6 5.19 -5.34 -3.06
C LEU A 6 3.91 -5.48 -3.90
N VAL A 7 2.78 -5.70 -3.25
CA VAL A 7 1.48 -5.84 -3.91
C VAL A 7 0.49 -4.84 -3.32
N ARG A 8 0.02 -3.89 -4.13
CA ARG A 8 -1.13 -3.09 -3.74
C ARG A 8 -2.37 -3.97 -3.77
N HIS A 9 -3.22 -3.87 -2.74
CA HIS A 9 -4.49 -4.58 -2.70
C HIS A 9 -5.28 -4.46 -4.00
N GLY A 10 -6.08 -5.48 -4.33
CA GLY A 10 -7.01 -5.46 -5.46
C GLY A 10 -8.03 -4.32 -5.35
N GLN A 11 -8.74 -4.01 -6.43
CA GLN A 11 -9.75 -2.95 -6.42
C GLN A 11 -10.70 -3.11 -5.23
N SER A 12 -10.80 -2.10 -4.37
CA SER A 12 -11.75 -2.07 -3.25
C SER A 12 -13.09 -1.44 -3.66
N VAL A 13 -14.13 -1.67 -2.83
CA VAL A 13 -15.45 -1.06 -3.03
C VAL A 13 -15.35 0.45 -3.19
N TRP A 14 -14.58 1.13 -2.34
CA TRP A 14 -14.42 2.58 -2.45
C TRP A 14 -13.47 3.03 -3.57
N ASN A 15 -12.64 2.14 -4.11
CA ASN A 15 -11.96 2.45 -5.38
C ASN A 15 -12.97 2.48 -6.54
N LEU A 16 -13.90 1.52 -6.58
CA LEU A 16 -14.97 1.46 -7.58
C LEU A 16 -15.89 2.68 -7.48
N GLU A 17 -16.26 3.10 -6.26
CA GLU A 17 -17.09 4.27 -6.00
C GLU A 17 -16.34 5.60 -6.12
N ASN A 18 -15.05 5.57 -6.47
CA ASN A 18 -14.18 6.75 -6.59
C ASN A 18 -14.12 7.63 -5.31
N ARG A 19 -14.10 7.01 -4.13
CA ARG A 19 -14.01 7.69 -2.83
C ARG A 19 -12.60 7.73 -2.26
N PHE A 20 -12.33 8.70 -1.39
CA PHE A 20 -11.15 8.71 -0.52
C PHE A 20 -11.31 7.68 0.59
N THR A 21 -10.53 6.60 0.57
CA THR A 21 -10.69 5.49 1.52
C THR A 21 -9.94 5.69 2.82
N GLY A 22 -8.66 6.03 2.74
CA GLY A 22 -7.83 6.18 3.94
C GLY A 22 -7.84 4.94 4.83
N TRP A 23 -8.14 5.13 6.11
CA TRP A 23 -8.16 4.08 7.13
C TRP A 23 -9.52 3.38 7.28
N VAL A 24 -10.54 3.74 6.50
CA VAL A 24 -11.80 3.00 6.52
C VAL A 24 -11.57 1.58 6.01
N ASP A 25 -12.14 0.60 6.73
CA ASP A 25 -11.93 -0.81 6.45
C ASP A 25 -13.01 -1.35 5.51
N VAL A 26 -12.76 -1.24 4.22
CA VAL A 26 -13.61 -1.76 3.14
C VAL A 26 -12.94 -2.93 2.44
N ASP A 27 -13.75 -3.87 1.95
CA ASP A 27 -13.29 -5.05 1.24
C ASP A 27 -12.96 -4.76 -0.23
N ILE A 28 -12.34 -5.73 -0.90
CA ILE A 28 -12.13 -5.74 -2.34
C ILE A 28 -13.42 -6.14 -3.09
N THR A 29 -13.54 -5.70 -4.33
CA THR A 29 -14.61 -6.09 -5.24
C THR A 29 -14.30 -7.44 -5.89
N GLN A 30 -15.26 -8.02 -6.62
CA GLN A 30 -15.02 -9.20 -7.46
C GLN A 30 -13.83 -8.98 -8.42
N LYS A 31 -13.75 -7.80 -9.04
CA LYS A 31 -12.58 -7.43 -9.86
C LYS A 31 -11.29 -7.43 -9.03
N GLY A 32 -11.34 -6.95 -7.79
CA GLY A 32 -10.20 -6.98 -6.87
C GLY A 32 -9.76 -8.41 -6.54
N GLU A 33 -10.69 -9.35 -6.42
CA GLU A 33 -10.35 -10.78 -6.25
C GLU A 33 -9.71 -11.37 -7.50
N GLU A 34 -10.20 -11.01 -8.69
CA GLU A 34 -9.59 -11.42 -9.97
C GLU A 34 -8.17 -10.87 -10.11
N GLU A 35 -7.96 -9.60 -9.73
CA GLU A 35 -6.62 -8.99 -9.68
C GLU A 35 -5.69 -9.73 -8.70
N ALA A 36 -6.18 -10.11 -7.53
CA ALA A 36 -5.42 -10.89 -6.54
C ALA A 36 -5.08 -12.30 -7.06
N LYS A 37 -6.04 -12.99 -7.72
CA LYS A 37 -5.81 -14.28 -8.38
C LYS A 37 -4.77 -14.17 -9.49
N LYS A 38 -4.85 -13.11 -10.31
CA LYS A 38 -3.84 -12.85 -11.34
C LYS A 38 -2.45 -12.66 -10.73
N ALA A 39 -2.35 -11.88 -9.65
CA ALA A 39 -1.10 -11.68 -8.92
C ALA A 39 -0.51 -13.01 -8.41
N GLY A 40 -1.32 -13.85 -7.78
CA GLY A 40 -0.90 -15.19 -7.32
C GLY A 40 -0.37 -16.06 -8.47
N ASN A 41 -1.09 -16.09 -9.61
CA ASN A 41 -0.66 -16.86 -10.79
C ASN A 41 0.65 -16.34 -11.41
N LEU A 42 0.87 -15.01 -11.41
CA LEU A 42 2.13 -14.44 -11.88
C LEU A 42 3.28 -14.84 -10.96
N LEU A 43 3.09 -14.79 -9.65
CA LEU A 43 4.09 -15.22 -8.67
C LEU A 43 4.37 -16.72 -8.75
N LEU A 44 3.34 -17.54 -8.98
CA LEU A 44 3.50 -19.00 -9.17
C LEU A 44 4.39 -19.33 -10.38
N LYS A 45 4.26 -18.57 -11.48
CA LYS A 45 5.11 -18.71 -12.68
C LYS A 45 6.58 -18.40 -12.41
N GLU A 46 6.87 -17.50 -11.49
CA GLU A 46 8.25 -17.17 -11.08
C GLU A 46 8.89 -18.29 -10.27
N LYS A 47 8.13 -19.33 -9.83
CA LYS A 47 8.60 -20.49 -9.05
C LYS A 47 9.38 -20.09 -7.79
N LEU A 48 8.91 -19.03 -7.12
CA LEU A 48 9.53 -18.50 -5.92
C LEU A 48 8.99 -19.18 -4.67
N ASN A 49 9.85 -19.45 -3.71
CA ASN A 49 9.44 -19.70 -2.34
C ASN A 49 9.40 -18.36 -1.60
N ILE A 50 8.27 -17.99 -1.04
CA ILE A 50 8.13 -16.80 -0.18
C ILE A 50 8.35 -17.25 1.27
N ASP A 51 9.26 -16.59 1.96
CA ASP A 51 9.63 -16.96 3.34
C ASP A 51 8.76 -16.21 4.36
N TYR A 52 8.40 -14.97 4.09
CA TYR A 52 7.62 -14.12 4.99
C TYR A 52 6.54 -13.35 4.27
N TYR A 53 5.37 -13.23 4.92
CA TYR A 53 4.22 -12.49 4.44
C TYR A 53 3.84 -11.39 5.41
N PHE A 54 3.69 -10.16 4.90
CA PHE A 54 3.27 -9.00 5.66
C PHE A 54 2.05 -8.35 5.05
N ALA A 55 1.14 -7.84 5.88
CA ALA A 55 0.01 -7.04 5.44
C ALA A 55 -0.23 -5.86 6.38
N SER A 56 -0.97 -4.86 5.89
CA SER A 56 -1.60 -3.87 6.76
C SER A 56 -2.76 -4.51 7.54
N PHE A 57 -3.28 -3.80 8.56
CA PHE A 57 -4.47 -4.24 9.28
C PHE A 57 -5.73 -4.27 8.39
N GLN A 58 -5.76 -3.51 7.31
CA GLN A 58 -6.95 -3.29 6.50
C GLN A 58 -7.33 -4.51 5.67
N LEU A 59 -8.62 -4.89 5.75
CA LEU A 59 -9.20 -6.10 5.16
C LEU A 59 -8.81 -6.28 3.68
N ARG A 60 -8.90 -5.22 2.87
CA ARG A 60 -8.57 -5.28 1.43
C ARG A 60 -7.15 -5.77 1.14
N ALA A 61 -6.16 -5.40 1.99
CA ALA A 61 -4.79 -5.86 1.84
C ALA A 61 -4.63 -7.31 2.30
N LYS A 62 -5.23 -7.66 3.44
CA LYS A 62 -5.23 -9.03 3.98
C LYS A 62 -5.92 -10.01 3.03
N ARG A 63 -7.11 -9.66 2.53
CA ARG A 63 -7.86 -10.52 1.60
C ARG A 63 -7.12 -10.72 0.28
N THR A 64 -6.51 -9.66 -0.27
CA THR A 64 -5.65 -9.78 -1.45
C THR A 64 -4.50 -10.78 -1.19
N LEU A 65 -3.82 -10.66 -0.05
CA LEU A 65 -2.72 -11.55 0.30
C LEU A 65 -3.18 -12.99 0.56
N SER A 66 -4.33 -13.18 1.20
CA SER A 66 -4.90 -14.52 1.43
C SER A 66 -5.19 -15.24 0.12
N ILE A 67 -5.77 -14.56 -0.87
CA ILE A 67 -6.03 -15.12 -2.21
C ILE A 67 -4.71 -15.48 -2.91
N ILE A 68 -3.69 -14.64 -2.82
CA ILE A 68 -2.36 -14.92 -3.39
C ILE A 68 -1.78 -16.18 -2.74
N LYS A 69 -1.83 -16.30 -1.42
CA LYS A 69 -1.31 -17.46 -0.67
C LYS A 69 -2.05 -18.76 -1.01
N GLU A 70 -3.37 -18.69 -1.18
CA GLU A 70 -4.17 -19.84 -1.66
C GLU A 70 -3.64 -20.39 -2.98
N ILE A 71 -3.38 -19.50 -3.96
CA ILE A 71 -2.84 -19.89 -5.28
C ILE A 71 -1.43 -20.47 -5.18
N LEU A 72 -0.60 -19.89 -4.29
CA LEU A 72 0.76 -20.40 -4.03
C LEU A 72 0.75 -21.69 -3.20
N ASN A 73 -0.40 -22.14 -2.70
CA ASN A 73 -0.55 -23.25 -1.76
C ASN A 73 0.37 -23.12 -0.54
N ASP A 74 0.45 -21.91 0.02
CA ASP A 74 1.35 -21.57 1.13
C ASP A 74 0.55 -21.22 2.38
N ASN A 75 0.79 -21.94 3.47
CA ASN A 75 0.08 -21.80 4.76
C ASN A 75 0.85 -21.00 5.81
N LYS A 76 2.02 -20.40 5.47
CA LYS A 76 2.77 -19.55 6.40
C LYS A 76 1.91 -18.40 6.93
N GLU A 77 2.18 -17.97 8.15
CA GLU A 77 1.44 -16.89 8.80
C GLU A 77 1.63 -15.54 8.11
N ILE A 78 0.58 -14.70 8.13
CA ILE A 78 0.65 -13.29 7.72
C ILE A 78 0.90 -12.46 8.97
N GLN A 79 2.00 -11.72 8.99
CA GLN A 79 2.28 -10.73 10.03
C GLN A 79 1.63 -9.40 9.67
N GLU A 80 0.85 -8.85 10.59
CA GLU A 80 0.07 -7.63 10.34
C GLU A 80 0.69 -6.44 11.07
N PHE A 81 0.86 -5.34 10.34
CA PHE A 81 1.36 -4.08 10.89
C PHE A 81 0.46 -2.91 10.46
N TRP A 82 -0.09 -2.18 11.44
CA TRP A 82 -0.90 -0.99 11.15
C TRP A 82 -0.10 0.12 10.46
N GLU A 83 1.19 0.16 10.66
CA GLU A 83 2.09 1.11 10.01
C GLU A 83 2.12 0.93 8.49
N LEU A 84 1.69 -0.22 7.97
CA LEU A 84 1.52 -0.47 6.54
C LEU A 84 0.15 0.00 6.00
N ASN A 85 -0.74 0.55 6.84
CA ASN A 85 -2.05 1.06 6.42
C ASN A 85 -1.92 2.15 5.35
N GLU A 86 -3.01 2.38 4.60
CA GLU A 86 -3.12 3.50 3.66
C GLU A 86 -2.95 4.84 4.38
N ARG A 87 -2.56 5.89 3.67
CA ARG A 87 -2.53 7.26 4.18
C ARG A 87 -3.92 7.70 4.64
N HIS A 88 -4.00 8.35 5.79
CA HIS A 88 -5.25 8.93 6.29
C HIS A 88 -5.57 10.23 5.55
N TYR A 89 -6.74 10.29 4.92
CA TYR A 89 -7.13 11.44 4.10
C TYR A 89 -7.86 12.55 4.86
N GLY A 90 -7.85 12.53 6.20
CA GLY A 90 -8.50 13.55 7.02
C GLY A 90 -9.98 13.73 6.67
N ALA A 91 -10.45 14.96 6.64
CA ALA A 91 -11.83 15.34 6.32
C ALA A 91 -12.29 14.93 4.91
N LEU A 92 -11.39 14.53 4.02
CA LEU A 92 -11.76 13.99 2.70
C LEU A 92 -12.23 12.53 2.76
N THR A 93 -12.01 11.83 3.88
CA THR A 93 -12.39 10.42 4.03
C THR A 93 -13.87 10.18 3.75
N GLY A 94 -14.18 9.24 2.85
CA GLY A 94 -15.55 8.92 2.43
C GLY A 94 -16.13 9.79 1.31
N LEU A 95 -15.52 10.94 1.03
CA LEU A 95 -16.01 11.84 -0.02
C LEU A 95 -15.65 11.31 -1.42
N ASN A 96 -16.52 11.58 -2.39
CA ASN A 96 -16.27 11.23 -3.80
C ASN A 96 -15.21 12.17 -4.39
N LYS A 97 -14.24 11.63 -5.12
CA LYS A 97 -13.12 12.42 -5.66
C LYS A 97 -13.53 13.39 -6.75
N ASP A 98 -14.52 13.05 -7.58
CA ASP A 98 -14.98 13.94 -8.65
C ASP A 98 -15.84 15.09 -8.11
N GLU A 99 -16.68 14.82 -7.10
CA GLU A 99 -17.38 15.88 -6.37
C GLU A 99 -16.39 16.85 -5.71
N MET A 100 -15.31 16.33 -5.12
CA MET A 100 -14.29 17.17 -4.51
C MET A 100 -13.47 17.94 -5.53
N LYS A 101 -13.20 17.40 -6.73
CA LYS A 101 -12.60 18.15 -7.83
C LYS A 101 -13.51 19.31 -8.28
N ALA A 102 -14.82 19.06 -8.41
CA ALA A 102 -15.78 20.10 -8.73
C ALA A 102 -15.84 21.23 -7.67
N LYS A 103 -15.69 20.85 -6.39
CA LYS A 103 -15.78 21.79 -5.26
C LYS A 103 -14.49 22.57 -4.98
N LEU A 104 -13.33 21.89 -5.03
CA LEU A 104 -12.03 22.43 -4.61
C LEU A 104 -11.09 22.75 -5.79
N GLY A 105 -11.46 22.33 -6.99
CA GLY A 105 -10.61 22.37 -8.16
C GLY A 105 -9.75 21.09 -8.30
N GLU A 106 -9.47 20.71 -9.54
CA GLU A 106 -8.74 19.50 -9.89
C GLU A 106 -7.31 19.51 -9.32
N GLN A 107 -6.62 20.65 -9.44
CA GLN A 107 -5.26 20.81 -8.95
C GLN A 107 -5.18 20.60 -7.43
N LYS A 108 -6.09 21.17 -6.65
CA LYS A 108 -6.09 21.03 -5.19
C LYS A 108 -6.32 19.59 -4.75
N VAL A 109 -7.24 18.89 -5.40
CA VAL A 109 -7.47 17.45 -5.15
C VAL A 109 -6.26 16.62 -5.57
N HIS A 110 -5.60 16.97 -6.67
CA HIS A 110 -4.36 16.33 -7.08
C HIS A 110 -3.26 16.53 -6.04
N GLU A 111 -3.07 17.74 -5.54
CA GLU A 111 -2.10 18.06 -4.49
C GLU A 111 -2.36 17.25 -3.22
N PHE A 112 -3.62 17.17 -2.73
CA PHE A 112 -3.97 16.32 -1.59
C PHE A 112 -3.67 14.84 -1.80
N ARG A 113 -3.67 14.38 -3.03
CA ARG A 113 -3.41 12.97 -3.36
C ARG A 113 -1.94 12.66 -3.59
N ARG A 114 -1.14 13.64 -3.99
CA ARG A 114 0.19 13.40 -4.58
C ARG A 114 1.34 14.16 -3.92
N SER A 115 1.08 15.31 -3.30
CA SER A 115 2.15 16.08 -2.66
C SER A 115 2.80 15.32 -1.51
N TRP A 116 4.04 15.67 -1.24
CA TRP A 116 4.83 15.05 -0.18
C TRP A 116 4.34 15.44 1.22
N ASN A 117 4.22 16.74 1.48
CA ASN A 117 3.99 17.29 2.83
C ASN A 117 2.61 17.89 3.07
N LEU A 118 1.73 17.98 2.04
CA LEU A 118 0.40 18.56 2.21
C LEU A 118 -0.55 17.56 2.89
N ARG A 119 -1.16 18.02 3.98
CA ARG A 119 -2.23 17.29 4.69
C ARG A 119 -3.59 17.87 4.33
N PRO A 120 -4.62 17.03 4.08
CA PRO A 120 -6.01 17.49 4.17
C PRO A 120 -6.35 17.96 5.57
N ASP A 121 -7.46 18.69 5.71
CA ASP A 121 -7.99 19.07 7.03
C ASP A 121 -8.23 17.83 7.89
N LYS A 122 -8.16 17.99 9.21
CA LYS A 122 -8.37 16.89 10.17
C LYS A 122 -9.80 16.36 10.08
N LEU A 123 -9.95 15.04 10.18
CA LEU A 123 -11.24 14.41 10.38
C LEU A 123 -11.68 14.61 11.84
N ASP A 124 -12.95 15.00 12.05
CA ASP A 124 -13.51 15.08 13.40
C ASP A 124 -13.44 13.72 14.10
N GLN A 125 -12.98 13.70 15.34
CA GLN A 125 -12.80 12.47 16.11
C GLN A 125 -14.13 11.76 16.44
N ASN A 126 -15.26 12.46 16.35
CA ASN A 126 -16.60 11.86 16.50
C ASN A 126 -17.15 11.31 15.18
N ASN A 127 -16.48 11.52 14.05
CA ASN A 127 -16.90 10.97 12.75
C ASN A 127 -16.86 9.44 12.80
N SER A 128 -17.89 8.77 12.27
CA SER A 128 -17.99 7.31 12.25
C SER A 128 -16.85 6.63 11.47
N HIS A 129 -16.24 7.34 10.53
CA HIS A 129 -15.08 6.85 9.76
C HIS A 129 -13.74 7.15 10.42
N HIS A 130 -13.72 7.85 11.57
CA HIS A 130 -12.48 8.12 12.26
C HIS A 130 -11.91 6.82 12.84
N PRO A 131 -10.61 6.50 12.64
CA PRO A 131 -10.01 5.22 13.08
C PRO A 131 -10.18 4.93 14.57
N ARG A 132 -10.28 5.95 15.42
CA ARG A 132 -10.53 5.78 16.86
C ARG A 132 -11.87 5.08 17.18
N ASN A 133 -12.82 5.14 16.23
CA ASN A 133 -14.17 4.59 16.37
C ASN A 133 -14.33 3.24 15.64
N LEU A 134 -13.24 2.70 15.07
CA LEU A 134 -13.25 1.44 14.34
C LEU A 134 -12.56 0.34 15.16
N ASP A 135 -13.25 -0.76 15.40
CA ASP A 135 -12.78 -1.88 16.23
C ASP A 135 -11.43 -2.46 15.81
N ILE A 136 -11.15 -2.45 14.51
CA ILE A 136 -9.89 -2.95 13.94
C ILE A 136 -8.66 -2.22 14.50
N TYR A 137 -8.81 -0.98 14.99
CA TYR A 137 -7.71 -0.16 15.52
C TYR A 137 -7.71 0.01 17.04
N LYS A 138 -8.60 -0.67 17.75
CA LYS A 138 -8.77 -0.52 19.21
C LYS A 138 -7.50 -0.77 20.03
N ASN A 139 -6.60 -1.60 19.52
CA ASN A 139 -5.33 -1.94 20.18
C ASN A 139 -4.18 -1.00 19.81
N ILE A 140 -4.40 -0.02 18.92
CA ILE A 140 -3.39 1.00 18.61
C ILE A 140 -3.49 2.10 19.67
N PRO A 141 -2.36 2.54 20.27
CA PRO A 141 -2.37 3.68 21.18
C PRO A 141 -3.00 4.91 20.50
N LYS A 142 -3.90 5.58 21.23
CA LYS A 142 -4.73 6.67 20.65
C LYS A 142 -3.92 7.85 20.13
N ASP A 143 -2.74 8.09 20.69
CA ASP A 143 -1.80 9.11 20.28
C ASP A 143 -1.08 8.79 18.95
N LEU A 144 -1.08 7.51 18.54
CA LEU A 144 -0.54 7.07 17.27
C LEU A 144 -1.58 7.00 16.15
N ILE A 145 -2.86 7.21 16.47
CA ILE A 145 -3.94 7.25 15.46
C ILE A 145 -4.04 8.65 14.88
N PRO A 146 -3.76 8.86 13.57
CA PRO A 146 -3.77 10.18 12.97
C PRO A 146 -5.20 10.69 12.72
N ASP A 147 -5.42 12.01 12.88
CA ASP A 147 -6.63 12.69 12.40
C ASP A 147 -6.53 13.03 10.90
N THR A 148 -5.31 13.09 10.36
CA THR A 148 -4.95 13.33 8.93
C THR A 148 -3.48 13.02 8.70
N GLU A 149 -3.10 12.67 7.47
CA GLU A 149 -1.70 12.43 7.09
C GLU A 149 -1.33 13.09 5.75
N SER A 150 -0.08 13.56 5.67
CA SER A 150 0.65 13.77 4.41
C SER A 150 1.27 12.43 3.92
N LEU A 151 1.90 12.43 2.76
CA LEU A 151 2.69 11.28 2.32
C LEU A 151 3.96 11.14 3.19
N GLU A 152 4.53 12.24 3.66
CA GLU A 152 5.67 12.25 4.59
C GLU A 152 5.33 11.58 5.93
N ASP A 153 4.15 11.83 6.50
CA ASP A 153 3.70 11.15 7.72
C ASP A 153 3.58 9.63 7.50
N THR A 154 2.98 9.25 6.38
CA THR A 154 2.87 7.85 5.97
C THR A 154 4.26 7.22 5.79
N TYR A 155 5.18 7.93 5.15
CA TYR A 155 6.58 7.50 4.99
C TYR A 155 7.25 7.24 6.34
N ASN A 156 7.15 8.18 7.26
CA ASN A 156 7.82 8.09 8.56
C ASN A 156 7.38 6.83 9.34
N ARG A 157 6.07 6.50 9.37
CA ARG A 157 5.62 5.27 10.04
C ARG A 157 5.96 3.99 9.28
N VAL A 158 5.86 4.02 7.94
CA VAL A 158 6.16 2.86 7.10
C VAL A 158 7.63 2.50 7.17
N ILE A 159 8.54 3.50 7.10
CA ILE A 159 9.98 3.23 7.15
C ILE A 159 10.40 2.77 8.55
N LYS A 160 9.80 3.33 9.59
CA LYS A 160 10.08 2.90 10.97
C LYS A 160 9.80 1.40 11.17
N ILE A 161 8.66 0.89 10.69
CA ILE A 161 8.35 -0.55 10.81
C ILE A 161 9.18 -1.38 9.85
N TYR A 162 9.44 -0.90 8.63
CA TYR A 162 10.29 -1.57 7.65
C TYR A 162 11.70 -1.79 8.22
N ASP A 163 12.36 -0.76 8.72
CA ASP A 163 13.71 -0.86 9.29
C ASP A 163 13.75 -1.74 10.53
N LYS A 164 12.71 -1.68 11.39
CA LYS A 164 12.69 -2.41 12.65
C LYS A 164 12.44 -3.91 12.46
N HIS A 165 11.55 -4.32 11.54
CA HIS A 165 11.05 -5.70 11.46
C HIS A 165 11.28 -6.37 10.11
N ILE A 166 11.34 -5.63 9.00
CA ILE A 166 11.27 -6.22 7.66
C ILE A 166 12.65 -6.24 6.98
N ARG A 167 13.40 -5.15 7.09
CA ARG A 167 14.66 -4.94 6.37
C ARG A 167 15.67 -6.07 6.55
N GLN A 168 15.84 -6.56 7.80
CA GLN A 168 16.81 -7.63 8.06
C GLN A 168 16.35 -8.97 7.45
N LEU A 169 15.05 -9.21 7.37
CA LEU A 169 14.50 -10.38 6.72
C LEU A 169 14.71 -10.32 5.21
N VAL A 170 14.47 -9.16 4.59
CA VAL A 170 14.68 -8.96 3.14
C VAL A 170 16.13 -9.21 2.72
N LYS A 171 17.13 -9.05 3.59
CA LYS A 171 18.54 -9.32 3.27
C LYS A 171 18.83 -10.77 2.88
N LYS A 172 18.07 -11.74 3.38
CA LYS A 172 18.36 -13.19 3.23
C LYS A 172 17.18 -14.01 2.76
N ASN A 173 16.00 -13.41 2.67
CA ASN A 173 14.75 -14.12 2.43
C ASN A 173 13.94 -13.45 1.35
N ASN A 174 12.99 -14.18 0.80
CA ASN A 174 11.98 -13.66 -0.09
C ASN A 174 10.78 -13.19 0.73
N VAL A 175 10.47 -11.91 0.67
CA VAL A 175 9.44 -11.25 1.46
C VAL A 175 8.34 -10.71 0.55
N LEU A 176 7.07 -10.96 0.89
CA LEU A 176 5.93 -10.38 0.22
C LEU A 176 5.15 -9.47 1.17
N ILE A 177 4.91 -8.23 0.74
CA ILE A 177 4.12 -7.24 1.46
C ILE A 177 2.89 -6.89 0.64
N SER A 178 1.69 -7.11 1.20
CA SER A 178 0.44 -6.59 0.65
C SER A 178 0.02 -5.34 1.40
N ALA A 179 -0.07 -4.21 0.70
CA ALA A 179 -0.34 -2.91 1.30
C ALA A 179 -1.15 -1.99 0.36
N HIS A 180 -0.90 -0.68 0.39
CA HIS A 180 -1.72 0.32 -0.27
C HIS A 180 -0.89 1.24 -1.17
N GLY A 181 -1.60 2.05 -1.97
CA GLY A 181 -0.93 2.95 -2.90
C GLY A 181 0.10 3.87 -2.23
N ASN A 182 -0.26 4.54 -1.13
CA ASN A 182 0.67 5.47 -0.48
C ASN A 182 1.71 4.78 0.42
N SER A 183 1.38 3.70 1.10
CA SER A 183 2.38 2.95 1.87
C SER A 183 3.44 2.30 0.98
N ILE A 184 3.05 1.75 -0.17
CA ILE A 184 4.01 1.23 -1.16
C ILE A 184 4.83 2.36 -1.79
N ARG A 185 4.20 3.52 -2.11
CA ARG A 185 4.94 4.70 -2.59
C ARG A 185 5.98 5.16 -1.57
N ALA A 186 5.65 5.13 -0.28
CA ALA A 186 6.61 5.44 0.79
C ALA A 186 7.81 4.48 0.79
N LEU A 187 7.58 3.17 0.66
CA LEU A 187 8.65 2.19 0.52
C LEU A 187 9.48 2.42 -0.76
N CYS A 188 8.83 2.67 -1.90
CA CYS A 188 9.54 2.96 -3.14
C CYS A 188 10.41 4.23 -3.02
N LYS A 189 9.89 5.30 -2.38
CA LYS A 189 10.69 6.52 -2.14
C LYS A 189 11.98 6.20 -1.38
N PHE A 190 11.89 5.38 -0.34
CA PHE A 190 13.03 4.95 0.45
C PHE A 190 14.01 4.07 -0.34
N LEU A 191 13.50 3.00 -0.95
CA LEU A 191 14.32 2.00 -1.64
C LEU A 191 15.03 2.57 -2.86
N PHE A 192 14.36 3.43 -3.62
CA PHE A 192 14.88 3.99 -4.87
C PHE A 192 15.40 5.42 -4.74
N LYS A 193 15.44 5.96 -3.51
CA LYS A 193 15.90 7.31 -3.20
C LYS A 193 15.21 8.40 -4.04
N LEU A 194 13.89 8.22 -4.30
CA LEU A 194 13.11 9.13 -5.15
C LEU A 194 12.98 10.51 -4.51
N ASP A 195 13.08 11.55 -5.32
CA ASP A 195 12.76 12.91 -4.90
C ASP A 195 11.23 13.15 -4.80
N GLU A 196 10.81 14.36 -4.40
CA GLU A 196 9.40 14.70 -4.22
C GLU A 196 8.63 14.77 -5.55
N ASN A 197 9.29 15.16 -6.63
CA ASN A 197 8.68 15.21 -7.96
C ASN A 197 8.48 13.79 -8.52
N GLN A 198 9.46 12.92 -8.35
CA GLN A 198 9.39 11.53 -8.78
C GLN A 198 8.28 10.78 -8.03
N ILE A 199 8.22 10.91 -6.69
CA ILE A 199 7.21 10.23 -5.89
C ILE A 199 5.79 10.74 -6.17
N SER A 200 5.63 12.03 -6.53
CA SER A 200 4.33 12.59 -6.89
C SER A 200 3.72 11.93 -8.13
N LYS A 201 4.56 11.50 -9.06
CA LYS A 201 4.19 10.88 -10.35
C LYS A 201 4.07 9.36 -10.27
N LEU A 202 4.63 8.73 -9.23
CA LEU A 202 4.63 7.27 -9.10
C LEU A 202 3.21 6.74 -8.89
N GLU A 203 2.76 5.89 -9.81
CA GLU A 203 1.51 5.14 -9.69
C GLU A 203 1.79 3.69 -9.31
N ILE A 204 0.97 3.15 -8.40
CA ILE A 204 1.04 1.75 -7.99
C ILE A 204 -0.27 1.08 -8.42
N PRO A 205 -0.27 0.21 -9.45
CA PRO A 205 -1.47 -0.49 -9.91
C PRO A 205 -1.97 -1.48 -8.85
N THR A 206 -3.29 -1.67 -8.78
CA THR A 206 -3.91 -2.68 -7.90
C THR A 206 -3.56 -4.09 -8.38
N GLY A 207 -3.28 -5.00 -7.44
CA GLY A 207 -3.07 -6.42 -7.75
C GLY A 207 -1.97 -6.72 -8.76
N ASN A 208 -0.97 -5.86 -8.90
CA ASN A 208 0.19 -6.11 -9.76
C ASN A 208 1.45 -6.21 -8.91
N PRO A 209 2.09 -7.38 -8.81
CA PRO A 209 3.28 -7.52 -7.98
C PRO A 209 4.45 -6.72 -8.54
N LEU A 210 5.00 -5.81 -7.74
CA LEU A 210 6.28 -5.15 -7.97
C LEU A 210 7.38 -6.06 -7.40
N TYR A 211 8.18 -6.60 -8.28
CA TYR A 211 9.29 -7.50 -8.00
C TYR A 211 10.59 -6.71 -7.88
N ILE A 212 11.26 -6.80 -6.72
CA ILE A 212 12.50 -6.08 -6.42
C ILE A 212 13.53 -7.10 -5.92
N ARG A 213 14.57 -7.34 -6.71
CA ARG A 213 15.66 -8.26 -6.38
C ARG A 213 16.86 -7.49 -5.86
N PHE A 214 17.45 -7.99 -4.80
CA PHE A 214 18.70 -7.48 -4.25
C PHE A 214 19.86 -8.42 -4.53
N ASP A 215 21.01 -7.85 -4.80
CA ASP A 215 22.28 -8.59 -4.92
C ASP A 215 22.91 -8.86 -3.54
N ASN A 216 24.13 -9.41 -3.54
CA ASN A 216 24.84 -9.73 -2.30
C ASN A 216 25.35 -8.48 -1.56
N ASN A 217 25.38 -7.32 -2.19
CA ASN A 217 25.75 -6.02 -1.59
C ASN A 217 24.53 -5.25 -1.05
N GLU A 218 23.35 -5.86 -1.09
CA GLU A 218 22.06 -5.23 -0.75
C GLU A 218 21.63 -4.13 -1.73
N ASP A 219 22.24 -4.06 -2.92
CA ASP A 219 21.84 -3.15 -3.97
C ASP A 219 20.73 -3.77 -4.81
N ILE A 220 19.83 -2.92 -5.35
CA ILE A 220 18.75 -3.38 -6.21
C ILE A 220 19.35 -3.74 -7.57
N SER A 221 19.29 -5.04 -7.92
CA SER A 221 19.80 -5.57 -9.17
C SER A 221 18.73 -5.73 -10.25
N GLU A 222 17.45 -5.83 -9.86
CA GLU A 222 16.30 -5.94 -10.77
C GLU A 222 15.07 -5.33 -10.12
N CYS A 223 14.29 -4.58 -10.91
CA CYS A 223 12.96 -4.13 -10.48
C CYS A 223 12.01 -4.14 -11.68
N ARG A 224 10.89 -4.84 -11.53
CA ARG A 224 9.86 -4.91 -12.57
C ARG A 224 8.49 -5.22 -11.99
N TYR A 225 7.44 -4.83 -12.69
CA TYR A 225 6.12 -5.37 -12.45
C TYR A 225 5.96 -6.70 -13.17
N LEU A 226 5.28 -7.66 -12.55
CA LEU A 226 5.07 -8.97 -13.18
C LEU A 226 3.99 -8.91 -14.27
N ASP A 227 3.05 -7.97 -14.20
CA ASP A 227 2.08 -7.69 -15.26
C ASP A 227 2.50 -6.46 -16.07
N ASN A 228 3.33 -6.68 -17.09
CA ASN A 228 3.90 -5.62 -17.91
C ASN A 228 2.87 -4.83 -18.74
N GLU A 229 1.70 -5.42 -19.03
CA GLU A 229 0.63 -4.74 -19.77
C GLU A 229 0.00 -3.61 -18.94
N ARG A 230 0.01 -3.74 -17.61
CA ARG A 230 -0.60 -2.80 -16.67
C ARG A 230 0.40 -1.82 -16.05
N ALA A 231 1.66 -1.90 -16.43
CA ALA A 231 2.76 -1.20 -15.77
C ALA A 231 3.49 -0.20 -16.66
N LYS A 232 2.84 0.36 -17.66
CA LYS A 232 3.50 1.16 -18.72
C LYS A 232 4.24 2.41 -18.24
N ASP A 233 3.95 2.93 -17.05
CA ASP A 233 4.45 4.22 -16.58
C ASP A 233 5.15 4.13 -15.23
N LEU A 234 5.77 3.01 -14.92
CA LEU A 234 6.31 2.78 -13.61
C LEU A 234 7.82 2.87 -13.54
N VAL A 235 8.21 3.48 -12.43
CA VAL A 235 9.55 3.76 -11.96
C VAL A 235 10.61 3.15 -12.83
N VAL A 236 11.13 3.98 -13.66
CA VAL A 236 12.33 3.66 -14.42
C VAL A 236 13.52 3.96 -13.49
N PHE A 237 14.37 2.98 -13.34
CA PHE A 237 15.70 3.18 -12.80
C PHE A 237 16.55 3.92 -13.82
#